data_2dd2cb726c1a53876e2260781a8fd6be
#
_entry.id   2dd2cb726c1a53876e2260781a8fd6be
#
_cell.length_a   1.000
_cell.length_b   1.000
_cell.length_c   1.000
_cell.angle_alpha   90.00
_cell.angle_beta   90.00
_cell.angle_gamma   90.00
#
_symmetry.space_group_name_H-M   'P 1'
#
loop_
_entity.id
_entity.type
_entity.pdbx_description
1 polymer ?
#
loop_
_entity_poly.entity_id
_entity_poly.type
_entity_poly.pdbx_seq_one_letter_code
_entity_poly.pdbx_strand_id
1 'polypeptide(L)'
;METTEASMNNITDISETLLIPLYCRARETQSKNPLINDRKAVEITEKLNSVFATSTSPLHRRLAKGKLRRSANKKFTVFLAIRTRKFDRYCQEFLSRTPNGVIVELGCGLSSRFSRIDNGAVEWYDLDLPEVIAIRKQFFQETARSHMIASSVFDFQWMEQIAKTKNTILFIAEGLLMYLCEDDVKSPVLEIQHRFPGCDLVCEVENMFVINVLKKERWRKKFQQDYHLGPDVTMHFGIRDGKDFEHWGQGIRFLDEWTIFDDHEKKLGWMNLFACSKRLRKAQWIVHYQLQSL
;
A
#
# COMPACT_ATOMS: atom_id res chain seq x y z
N MET A 1 6.14 0.00 29.74
CA MET A 1 6.28 -1.33 29.08
C MET A 1 4.93 -2.03 28.92
N GLU A 2 4.03 -2.01 29.92
CA GLU A 2 2.69 -2.63 29.83
C GLU A 2 1.77 -2.03 28.74
N THR A 3 1.86 -0.74 28.46
CA THR A 3 1.04 -0.08 27.43
C THR A 3 1.38 -0.51 26.01
N THR A 4 2.60 -0.96 25.73
CA THR A 4 3.06 -1.38 24.40
C THR A 4 2.58 -2.80 24.07
N GLU A 5 2.57 -3.71 25.07
CA GLU A 5 2.08 -5.08 24.89
C GLU A 5 0.56 -5.14 24.69
N ALA A 6 -0.20 -4.37 25.48
CA ALA A 6 -1.66 -4.29 25.36
C ALA A 6 -2.10 -3.71 24.01
N SER A 7 -1.39 -2.70 23.49
CA SER A 7 -1.65 -2.09 22.18
C SER A 7 -1.37 -3.05 21.02
N MET A 8 -0.34 -3.88 21.12
CA MET A 8 0.01 -4.85 20.07
C MET A 8 -0.84 -6.12 20.09
N ASN A 9 -1.43 -6.48 21.23
CA ASN A 9 -2.32 -7.63 21.31
C ASN A 9 -3.73 -7.35 20.74
N ASN A 10 -4.06 -6.08 20.52
CA ASN A 10 -5.33 -5.64 19.94
C ASN A 10 -5.26 -5.36 18.43
N ILE A 11 -4.24 -5.88 17.73
CA ILE A 11 -4.21 -5.83 16.27
C ILE A 11 -5.35 -6.69 15.74
N THR A 12 -6.35 -6.04 15.18
CA THR A 12 -7.52 -6.67 14.55
C THR A 12 -7.15 -7.37 13.24
N ASP A 13 -8.07 -8.14 12.67
CA ASP A 13 -7.87 -8.82 11.38
C ASP A 13 -7.40 -7.87 10.27
N ILE A 14 -7.88 -6.64 10.25
CA ILE A 14 -7.46 -5.60 9.30
C ILE A 14 -5.99 -5.23 9.55
N SER A 15 -5.59 -5.11 10.80
CA SER A 15 -4.22 -4.79 11.17
C SER A 15 -3.24 -5.91 10.80
N GLU A 16 -3.68 -7.17 10.78
CA GLU A 16 -2.84 -8.29 10.33
C GLU A 16 -2.39 -8.15 8.87
N THR A 17 -3.22 -7.52 8.02
CA THR A 17 -2.86 -7.24 6.63
C THR A 17 -1.67 -6.29 6.50
N LEU A 18 -1.41 -5.44 7.49
CA LEU A 18 -0.27 -4.52 7.52
C LEU A 18 1.05 -5.27 7.75
N LEU A 19 1.01 -6.36 8.51
CA LEU A 19 2.21 -7.12 8.89
C LEU A 19 2.82 -7.84 7.69
N ILE A 20 2.00 -8.39 6.80
CA ILE A 20 2.48 -9.18 5.66
C ILE A 20 3.38 -8.36 4.73
N PRO A 21 2.99 -7.17 4.23
CA PRO A 21 3.86 -6.34 3.42
C PRO A 21 5.15 -5.91 4.15
N LEU A 22 5.04 -5.58 5.44
CA LEU A 22 6.18 -5.21 6.27
C LEU A 22 7.21 -6.35 6.35
N TYR A 23 6.78 -7.56 6.71
CA TYR A 23 7.68 -8.72 6.81
C TYR A 23 8.25 -9.13 5.46
N CYS A 24 7.50 -8.96 4.38
CA CYS A 24 8.01 -9.20 3.02
C CYS A 24 9.11 -8.20 2.65
N ARG A 25 8.95 -6.91 2.95
CA ARG A 25 9.98 -5.90 2.71
C ARG A 25 11.24 -6.16 3.54
N ALA A 26 11.09 -6.45 4.83
CA ALA A 26 12.21 -6.79 5.70
C ALA A 26 12.98 -8.02 5.19
N ARG A 27 12.27 -9.09 4.82
CA ARG A 27 12.85 -10.32 4.28
C ARG A 27 13.58 -10.11 2.95
N GLU A 28 12.99 -9.31 2.06
CA GLU A 28 13.63 -9.02 0.76
C GLU A 28 14.87 -8.16 0.95
N THR A 29 14.86 -7.20 1.86
CA THR A 29 16.02 -6.38 2.23
C THR A 29 17.20 -7.23 2.73
N GLN A 30 16.91 -8.30 3.48
CA GLN A 30 17.92 -9.23 4.02
C GLN A 30 18.32 -10.34 3.02
N SER A 31 17.77 -10.33 1.80
CA SER A 31 18.10 -11.34 0.78
C SER A 31 19.48 -11.09 0.16
N LYS A 32 20.08 -12.13 -0.44
CA LYS A 32 21.43 -12.05 -1.06
C LYS A 32 21.54 -10.94 -2.13
N ASN A 33 20.48 -10.71 -2.91
CA ASN A 33 20.42 -9.67 -3.94
C ASN A 33 19.10 -8.93 -3.77
N PRO A 34 18.99 -7.94 -2.85
CA PRO A 34 17.74 -7.31 -2.50
C PRO A 34 17.19 -6.44 -3.65
N LEU A 35 15.87 -6.49 -3.88
CA LEU A 35 15.16 -5.62 -4.83
C LEU A 35 14.86 -4.24 -4.25
N ILE A 36 14.81 -4.16 -2.93
CA ILE A 36 14.60 -2.95 -2.14
C ILE A 36 15.53 -2.96 -0.93
N ASN A 37 15.84 -1.79 -0.41
CA ASN A 37 16.61 -1.62 0.83
C ASN A 37 15.73 -0.87 1.86
N ASP A 38 14.95 -1.63 2.61
CA ASP A 38 14.04 -1.11 3.65
C ASP A 38 14.57 -1.49 5.05
N ARG A 39 15.62 -0.78 5.49
CA ARG A 39 16.22 -1.02 6.82
C ARG A 39 15.23 -0.77 7.95
N LYS A 40 14.31 0.18 7.74
CA LYS A 40 13.28 0.48 8.75
C LYS A 40 12.31 -0.68 8.93
N ALA A 41 11.91 -1.36 7.84
CA ALA A 41 11.10 -2.57 7.96
C ALA A 41 11.85 -3.70 8.71
N VAL A 42 13.16 -3.84 8.53
CA VAL A 42 13.98 -4.80 9.30
C VAL A 42 13.95 -4.45 10.79
N GLU A 43 14.24 -3.19 11.15
CA GLU A 43 14.19 -2.72 12.54
C GLU A 43 12.82 -2.98 13.20
N ILE A 44 11.74 -2.65 12.50
CA ILE A 44 10.38 -2.85 13.03
C ILE A 44 10.08 -4.33 13.23
N THR A 45 10.42 -5.19 12.26
CA THR A 45 10.16 -6.63 12.38
C THR A 45 10.99 -7.28 13.49
N GLU A 46 12.21 -6.82 13.76
CA GLU A 46 13.02 -7.29 14.88
C GLU A 46 12.36 -6.95 16.22
N LYS A 47 11.87 -5.73 16.39
CA LYS A 47 11.11 -5.31 17.57
C LYS A 47 9.82 -6.12 17.73
N LEU A 48 9.06 -6.30 16.65
CA LEU A 48 7.83 -7.10 16.67
C LEU A 48 8.10 -8.57 16.99
N ASN A 49 9.18 -9.15 16.50
CA ASN A 49 9.53 -10.56 16.75
C ASN A 49 9.74 -10.86 18.22
N SER A 50 10.31 -9.93 19.00
CA SER A 50 10.51 -10.10 20.44
C SER A 50 9.17 -10.19 21.18
N VAL A 51 8.18 -9.38 20.80
CA VAL A 51 6.83 -9.39 21.37
C VAL A 51 6.02 -10.61 20.86
N PHE A 52 6.11 -10.89 19.57
CA PHE A 52 5.33 -11.96 18.92
C PHE A 52 5.77 -13.36 19.31
N ALA A 53 6.98 -13.52 19.84
CA ALA A 53 7.46 -14.83 20.31
C ALA A 53 6.57 -15.44 21.40
N THR A 54 6.01 -14.61 22.29
CA THR A 54 5.14 -14.99 23.41
C THR A 54 3.65 -14.77 23.14
N SER A 55 3.29 -14.22 21.96
CA SER A 55 1.91 -13.91 21.60
C SER A 55 1.02 -15.15 21.56
N THR A 56 -0.26 -15.01 21.91
CA THR A 56 -1.29 -16.05 21.77
C THR A 56 -1.69 -16.27 20.30
N SER A 57 -1.54 -15.25 19.43
CA SER A 57 -1.84 -15.36 17.99
C SER A 57 -0.92 -16.36 17.28
N PRO A 58 -1.51 -17.34 16.55
CA PRO A 58 -0.72 -18.27 15.73
C PRO A 58 0.05 -17.55 14.60
N LEU A 59 -0.49 -16.47 14.05
CA LEU A 59 0.17 -15.68 13.01
C LEU A 59 1.41 -14.98 13.58
N HIS A 60 1.29 -14.29 14.71
CA HIS A 60 2.39 -13.59 15.36
C HIS A 60 3.56 -14.55 15.64
N ARG A 61 3.28 -15.71 16.27
CA ARG A 61 4.33 -16.72 16.52
C ARG A 61 4.98 -17.28 15.25
N ARG A 62 4.25 -17.33 14.13
CA ARG A 62 4.81 -17.73 12.83
C ARG A 62 5.71 -16.65 12.24
N LEU A 63 5.26 -15.40 12.30
CA LEU A 63 6.04 -14.25 11.84
C LEU A 63 7.35 -14.14 12.61
N ALA A 64 7.31 -14.24 13.95
CA ALA A 64 8.49 -14.23 14.82
C ALA A 64 9.48 -15.35 14.49
N LYS A 65 9.01 -16.51 14.00
CA LYS A 65 9.86 -17.62 13.55
C LYS A 65 10.32 -17.51 12.10
N GLY A 66 10.07 -16.38 11.41
CA GLY A 66 10.36 -16.20 9.99
C GLY A 66 9.56 -17.14 9.06
N LYS A 67 8.50 -17.78 9.59
CA LYS A 67 7.67 -18.75 8.86
C LYS A 67 6.44 -18.08 8.26
N LEU A 68 6.64 -17.29 7.23
CA LEU A 68 5.54 -16.97 6.31
C LEU A 68 5.12 -18.28 5.62
N ARG A 69 3.80 -18.55 5.51
CA ARG A 69 3.27 -19.83 4.98
C ARG A 69 3.78 -20.12 3.55
N ARG A 70 3.54 -21.35 3.04
CA ARG A 70 3.94 -21.79 1.69
C ARG A 70 3.46 -20.88 0.55
N SER A 71 2.34 -20.17 0.71
CA SER A 71 1.80 -19.23 -0.29
C SER A 71 2.42 -17.82 -0.21
N ALA A 72 2.77 -17.33 0.99
CA ALA A 72 3.67 -16.18 1.17
C ALA A 72 5.13 -16.66 1.01
N ASN A 73 5.35 -17.47 0.00
CA ASN A 73 6.64 -18.02 -0.35
C ASN A 73 7.55 -16.90 -0.90
N LYS A 74 8.75 -17.31 -1.25
CA LYS A 74 9.76 -16.45 -1.85
C LYS A 74 9.21 -15.59 -3.01
N LYS A 75 8.24 -16.10 -3.78
CA LYS A 75 7.64 -15.38 -4.92
C LYS A 75 6.72 -14.24 -4.52
N PHE A 76 5.90 -14.45 -3.48
CA PHE A 76 5.05 -13.40 -2.95
C PHE A 76 5.85 -12.28 -2.29
N THR A 77 6.93 -12.62 -1.57
CA THR A 77 7.89 -11.63 -1.06
C THR A 77 8.48 -10.79 -2.19
N VAL A 78 8.90 -11.44 -3.29
CA VAL A 78 9.41 -10.76 -4.48
C VAL A 78 8.34 -9.88 -5.13
N PHE A 79 7.11 -10.38 -5.26
CA PHE A 79 5.97 -9.62 -5.79
C PHE A 79 5.75 -8.31 -5.01
N LEU A 80 5.62 -8.38 -3.69
CA LEU A 80 5.42 -7.19 -2.85
C LEU A 80 6.62 -6.23 -2.89
N ALA A 81 7.84 -6.75 -2.98
CA ALA A 81 9.03 -5.92 -3.09
C ALA A 81 9.10 -5.16 -4.43
N ILE A 82 8.75 -5.82 -5.53
CA ILE A 82 8.66 -5.18 -6.86
C ILE A 82 7.60 -4.08 -6.85
N ARG A 83 6.43 -4.36 -6.29
CA ARG A 83 5.35 -3.40 -6.11
C ARG A 83 5.84 -2.17 -5.33
N THR A 84 6.39 -2.36 -4.14
CA THR A 84 6.94 -1.27 -3.32
C THR A 84 8.01 -0.47 -4.08
N ARG A 85 8.94 -1.13 -4.78
CA ARG A 85 9.97 -0.48 -5.61
C ARG A 85 9.35 0.40 -6.69
N LYS A 86 8.25 -0.03 -7.30
CA LYS A 86 7.58 0.75 -8.36
C LYS A 86 6.89 1.99 -7.79
N PHE A 87 6.21 1.88 -6.65
CA PHE A 87 5.67 3.05 -5.96
C PHE A 87 6.78 4.03 -5.54
N ASP A 88 7.90 3.53 -5.04
CA ASP A 88 9.06 4.35 -4.72
C ASP A 88 9.58 5.10 -5.97
N ARG A 89 9.60 4.46 -7.15
CA ARG A 89 9.96 5.11 -8.41
C ARG A 89 8.98 6.22 -8.80
N TYR A 90 7.68 6.03 -8.69
CA TYR A 90 6.70 7.08 -8.96
C TYR A 90 6.94 8.30 -8.06
N CYS A 91 7.21 8.09 -6.77
CA CYS A 91 7.57 9.17 -5.85
C CYS A 91 8.86 9.87 -6.29
N GLN A 92 9.92 9.13 -6.65
CA GLN A 92 11.19 9.68 -7.10
C GLN A 92 11.04 10.47 -8.42
N GLU A 93 10.29 9.94 -9.38
CA GLU A 93 9.99 10.62 -10.66
C GLU A 93 9.20 11.90 -10.45
N PHE A 94 8.23 11.89 -9.52
CA PHE A 94 7.50 13.09 -9.12
C PHE A 94 8.45 14.13 -8.49
N LEU A 95 9.27 13.73 -7.51
CA LEU A 95 10.19 14.62 -6.81
C LEU A 95 11.35 15.12 -7.71
N SER A 96 11.72 14.39 -8.76
CA SER A 96 12.69 14.88 -9.74
C SER A 96 12.21 16.10 -10.50
N ARG A 97 10.88 16.23 -10.70
CA ARG A 97 10.22 17.37 -11.35
C ARG A 97 9.80 18.45 -10.35
N THR A 98 9.51 18.04 -9.12
CA THR A 98 8.96 18.89 -8.06
C THR A 98 9.67 18.58 -6.73
N PRO A 99 10.94 19.01 -6.53
CA PRO A 99 11.74 18.61 -5.37
C PRO A 99 11.12 18.95 -4.01
N ASN A 100 10.37 20.04 -3.92
CA ASN A 100 9.61 20.47 -2.73
C ASN A 100 8.11 20.11 -2.83
N GLY A 101 7.77 19.11 -3.63
CA GLY A 101 6.40 18.62 -3.74
C GLY A 101 5.89 17.99 -2.45
N VAL A 102 4.59 17.78 -2.41
CA VAL A 102 3.90 17.10 -1.30
C VAL A 102 3.54 15.68 -1.74
N ILE A 103 3.78 14.71 -0.88
CA ILE A 103 3.32 13.33 -1.09
C ILE A 103 2.38 12.94 0.05
N VAL A 104 1.22 12.40 -0.32
CA VAL A 104 0.20 11.90 0.62
C VAL A 104 0.02 10.41 0.41
N GLU A 105 0.35 9.60 1.40
CA GLU A 105 0.17 8.16 1.38
C GLU A 105 -1.16 7.79 2.04
N LEU A 106 -2.14 7.40 1.24
CA LEU A 106 -3.47 6.99 1.67
C LEU A 106 -3.44 5.53 2.11
N GLY A 107 -3.86 5.22 3.34
CA GLY A 107 -3.74 3.89 3.91
C GLY A 107 -2.28 3.49 4.11
N CYS A 108 -1.49 4.36 4.75
CA CYS A 108 -0.04 4.22 4.86
C CYS A 108 0.42 2.98 5.61
N GLY A 109 -0.41 2.42 6.49
CA GLY A 109 -0.06 1.25 7.30
C GLY A 109 1.29 1.40 8.02
N LEU A 110 2.13 0.40 7.88
CA LEU A 110 3.52 0.40 8.35
C LEU A 110 4.52 0.63 7.20
N SER A 111 4.13 1.42 6.21
CA SER A 111 5.04 1.87 5.15
C SER A 111 6.17 2.72 5.73
N SER A 112 7.38 2.49 5.23
CA SER A 112 8.59 3.23 5.56
C SER A 112 9.11 4.03 4.35
N ARG A 113 8.19 4.36 3.43
CA ARG A 113 8.56 4.97 2.13
C ARG A 113 9.25 6.31 2.31
N PHE A 114 8.75 7.18 3.19
CA PHE A 114 9.41 8.44 3.50
C PHE A 114 10.92 8.25 3.76
N SER A 115 11.30 7.26 4.58
CA SER A 115 12.70 6.99 4.92
C SER A 115 13.57 6.59 3.72
N ARG A 116 12.97 6.14 2.61
CA ARG A 116 13.68 5.73 1.38
C ARG A 116 13.68 6.81 0.31
N ILE A 117 12.71 7.74 0.38
CA ILE A 117 12.41 8.71 -0.70
C ILE A 117 12.79 10.13 -0.30
N ASP A 118 12.95 10.42 0.98
CA ASP A 118 13.24 11.76 1.47
C ASP A 118 14.48 12.36 0.76
N ASN A 119 14.23 13.45 0.05
CA ASN A 119 15.22 14.24 -0.68
C ASN A 119 15.68 15.49 0.10
N GLY A 120 15.25 15.64 1.36
CA GLY A 120 15.55 16.80 2.21
C GLY A 120 14.60 17.99 2.00
N ALA A 121 13.67 17.95 1.03
CA ALA A 121 12.76 19.05 0.70
C ALA A 121 11.28 18.63 0.60
N VAL A 122 10.98 17.35 0.40
CA VAL A 122 9.61 16.81 0.30
C VAL A 122 8.85 17.01 1.60
N GLU A 123 7.58 17.36 1.49
CA GLU A 123 6.61 17.33 2.58
C GLU A 123 5.76 16.06 2.46
N TRP A 124 5.63 15.31 3.54
CA TRP A 124 5.05 13.98 3.53
C TRP A 124 3.91 13.84 4.54
N TYR A 125 2.80 13.28 4.10
CA TYR A 125 1.65 12.99 4.94
C TYR A 125 1.28 11.51 4.87
N ASP A 126 1.31 10.85 6.02
CA ASP A 126 0.86 9.46 6.22
C ASP A 126 -0.56 9.46 6.78
N LEU A 127 -1.55 9.11 5.97
CA LEU A 127 -2.96 9.01 6.37
C LEU A 127 -3.35 7.55 6.59
N ASP A 128 -3.90 7.26 7.75
CA ASP A 128 -4.54 5.96 8.04
C ASP A 128 -5.52 6.10 9.22
N LEU A 129 -6.27 5.03 9.49
CA LEU A 129 -7.19 4.97 10.61
C LEU A 129 -6.48 5.25 11.95
N PRO A 130 -7.19 5.83 12.94
CA PRO A 130 -6.57 6.22 14.22
C PRO A 130 -5.82 5.08 14.91
N GLU A 131 -6.36 3.86 14.88
CA GLU A 131 -5.75 2.67 15.47
C GLU A 131 -4.44 2.28 14.75
N VAL A 132 -4.37 2.45 13.43
CA VAL A 132 -3.17 2.17 12.64
C VAL A 132 -2.10 3.22 12.92
N ILE A 133 -2.47 4.50 12.96
CA ILE A 133 -1.55 5.60 13.30
C ILE A 133 -1.03 5.45 14.73
N ALA A 134 -1.84 5.00 15.69
CA ALA A 134 -1.39 4.73 17.05
C ALA A 134 -0.30 3.65 17.11
N ILE A 135 -0.42 2.60 16.28
CA ILE A 135 0.62 1.57 16.12
C ILE A 135 1.85 2.17 15.41
N ARG A 136 1.64 2.94 14.34
CA ARG A 136 2.69 3.55 13.55
C ARG A 136 3.59 4.48 14.40
N LYS A 137 3.02 5.27 15.29
CA LYS A 137 3.73 6.17 16.23
C LYS A 137 4.70 5.45 17.18
N GLN A 138 4.60 4.13 17.32
CA GLN A 138 5.58 3.36 18.12
C GLN A 138 6.90 3.13 17.37
N PHE A 139 6.90 3.26 16.04
CA PHE A 139 8.03 2.95 15.18
C PHE A 139 8.57 4.17 14.42
N PHE A 140 7.69 5.14 14.16
CA PHE A 140 8.02 6.35 13.40
C PHE A 140 7.77 7.60 14.23
N GLN A 141 8.52 8.63 13.93
CA GLN A 141 8.39 9.95 14.56
C GLN A 141 8.03 10.99 13.50
N GLU A 142 7.15 11.90 13.86
CA GLU A 142 6.88 13.07 13.05
C GLU A 142 8.08 14.02 13.05
N THR A 143 8.26 14.73 11.97
CA THR A 143 9.30 15.74 11.79
C THR A 143 8.67 17.01 11.23
N ALA A 144 9.47 18.05 10.98
CA ALA A 144 8.97 19.25 10.32
C ALA A 144 8.41 18.98 8.89
N ARG A 145 8.75 17.83 8.28
CA ARG A 145 8.37 17.47 6.90
C ARG A 145 7.63 16.13 6.76
N SER A 146 7.45 15.41 7.85
CA SER A 146 6.74 14.13 7.87
C SER A 146 5.68 14.14 8.95
N HIS A 147 4.43 13.99 8.56
CA HIS A 147 3.24 14.14 9.39
C HIS A 147 2.40 12.88 9.37
N MET A 148 1.70 12.58 10.47
CA MET A 148 0.80 11.44 10.57
C MET A 148 -0.62 11.93 10.84
N ILE A 149 -1.54 11.61 9.93
CA ILE A 149 -2.95 12.00 10.03
C ILE A 149 -3.77 10.78 10.43
N ALA A 150 -4.33 10.82 11.64
CA ALA A 150 -5.19 9.78 12.19
C ALA A 150 -6.64 10.05 11.78
N SER A 151 -7.04 9.61 10.58
CA SER A 151 -8.37 9.85 10.04
C SER A 151 -8.74 8.78 9.02
N SER A 152 -10.03 8.54 8.85
CA SER A 152 -10.53 7.77 7.71
C SER A 152 -10.34 8.55 6.41
N VAL A 153 -10.02 7.86 5.32
CA VAL A 153 -9.98 8.48 3.98
C VAL A 153 -11.33 9.11 3.59
N PHE A 154 -12.41 8.70 4.23
CA PHE A 154 -13.77 9.22 4.01
C PHE A 154 -14.11 10.47 4.83
N ASP A 155 -13.34 10.79 5.84
CA ASP A 155 -13.48 12.02 6.60
C ASP A 155 -12.59 13.12 5.98
N PHE A 156 -13.16 13.85 5.03
CA PHE A 156 -12.41 14.81 4.20
C PHE A 156 -11.81 16.00 4.96
N GLN A 157 -12.01 16.11 6.29
CA GLN A 157 -11.37 17.15 7.11
C GLN A 157 -9.84 17.02 7.12
N TRP A 158 -9.28 15.81 6.93
CA TRP A 158 -7.84 15.63 6.82
C TRP A 158 -7.21 16.46 5.66
N MET A 159 -7.98 16.71 4.60
CA MET A 159 -7.51 17.50 3.46
C MET A 159 -7.21 18.96 3.83
N GLU A 160 -7.83 19.51 4.88
CA GLU A 160 -7.58 20.88 5.35
C GLU A 160 -6.16 21.05 5.91
N GLN A 161 -5.55 19.98 6.38
CA GLN A 161 -4.16 20.00 6.86
C GLN A 161 -3.18 20.15 5.69
N ILE A 162 -3.55 19.66 4.50
CA ILE A 162 -2.74 19.66 3.28
C ILE A 162 -3.05 20.88 2.42
N ALA A 163 -4.28 21.39 2.45
CA ALA A 163 -4.73 22.53 1.61
C ALA A 163 -3.96 23.84 1.86
N LYS A 164 -3.17 23.90 2.93
CA LYS A 164 -2.30 25.06 3.25
C LYS A 164 -1.07 25.13 2.35
N THR A 165 -0.69 24.04 1.70
CA THR A 165 0.43 24.02 0.77
C THR A 165 0.01 24.59 -0.60
N LYS A 166 0.93 25.28 -1.25
CA LYS A 166 0.80 25.71 -2.66
C LYS A 166 1.58 24.82 -3.61
N ASN A 167 2.17 23.75 -3.09
CA ASN A 167 3.02 22.85 -3.85
C ASN A 167 2.17 21.83 -4.63
N THR A 168 2.75 21.28 -5.68
CA THR A 168 2.16 20.15 -6.41
C THR A 168 2.08 18.93 -5.52
N ILE A 169 1.00 18.16 -5.62
CA ILE A 169 0.73 17.03 -4.75
C ILE A 169 0.69 15.72 -5.55
N LEU A 170 1.30 14.69 -5.01
CA LEU A 170 1.13 13.30 -5.42
C LEU A 170 0.39 12.54 -4.32
N PHE A 171 -0.77 11.99 -4.64
CA PHE A 171 -1.45 11.01 -3.80
C PHE A 171 -1.04 9.60 -4.21
N ILE A 172 -0.76 8.74 -3.23
CA ILE A 172 -0.46 7.33 -3.45
C ILE A 172 -1.37 6.45 -2.60
N ALA A 173 -1.89 5.38 -3.21
CA ALA A 173 -2.73 4.38 -2.54
C ALA A 173 -2.21 2.97 -2.87
N GLU A 174 -1.33 2.42 -2.03
CA GLU A 174 -0.78 1.07 -2.15
C GLU A 174 -1.53 0.11 -1.22
N GLY A 175 -2.17 -0.91 -1.80
CA GLY A 175 -2.84 -1.95 -1.01
C GLY A 175 -4.10 -1.49 -0.27
N LEU A 176 -4.78 -0.44 -0.74
CA LEU A 176 -5.94 0.16 -0.08
C LEU A 176 -7.24 -0.08 -0.84
N LEU A 177 -7.31 0.34 -2.10
CA LEU A 177 -8.57 0.49 -2.82
C LEU A 177 -9.35 -0.81 -2.98
N MET A 178 -8.66 -1.94 -3.08
CA MET A 178 -9.27 -3.26 -3.25
C MET A 178 -10.24 -3.66 -2.14
N TYR A 179 -10.08 -3.09 -0.94
CA TYR A 179 -10.92 -3.39 0.23
C TYR A 179 -12.19 -2.54 0.30
N LEU A 180 -12.30 -1.50 -0.51
CA LEU A 180 -13.42 -0.56 -0.54
C LEU A 180 -14.45 -0.97 -1.59
N CYS A 181 -15.68 -0.46 -1.52
CA CYS A 181 -16.61 -0.55 -2.64
C CYS A 181 -16.38 0.59 -3.64
N GLU A 182 -16.99 0.48 -4.83
CA GLU A 182 -16.74 1.44 -5.92
C GLU A 182 -17.07 2.88 -5.53
N ASP A 183 -18.21 3.10 -4.88
CA ASP A 183 -18.62 4.43 -4.42
C ASP A 183 -17.67 4.99 -3.36
N ASP A 184 -17.14 4.12 -2.50
CA ASP A 184 -16.15 4.47 -1.47
C ASP A 184 -14.78 4.83 -2.07
N VAL A 185 -14.43 4.30 -3.23
CA VAL A 185 -13.23 4.72 -3.97
C VAL A 185 -13.48 6.00 -4.74
N LYS A 186 -14.62 6.10 -5.41
CA LYS A 186 -14.99 7.23 -6.26
C LYS A 186 -15.10 8.53 -5.46
N SER A 187 -15.75 8.49 -4.31
CA SER A 187 -16.01 9.68 -3.50
C SER A 187 -14.72 10.41 -3.07
N PRO A 188 -13.70 9.75 -2.45
CA PRO A 188 -12.45 10.42 -2.13
C PRO A 188 -11.67 10.89 -3.36
N VAL A 189 -11.69 10.15 -4.48
CA VAL A 189 -10.99 10.56 -5.71
C VAL A 189 -11.56 11.86 -6.27
N LEU A 190 -12.89 11.98 -6.30
CA LEU A 190 -13.56 13.20 -6.77
C LEU A 190 -13.34 14.38 -5.82
N GLU A 191 -13.32 14.13 -4.50
CA GLU A 191 -13.05 15.18 -3.50
C GLU A 191 -11.58 15.65 -3.57
N ILE A 192 -10.63 14.73 -3.79
CA ILE A 192 -9.22 15.08 -4.05
C ILE A 192 -9.11 15.94 -5.31
N GLN A 193 -9.77 15.54 -6.39
CA GLN A 193 -9.82 16.32 -7.64
C GLN A 193 -10.35 17.74 -7.40
N HIS A 194 -11.43 17.85 -6.63
CA HIS A 194 -12.08 19.13 -6.33
C HIS A 194 -11.17 20.06 -5.52
N ARG A 195 -10.52 19.53 -4.47
CA ARG A 195 -9.70 20.34 -3.55
C ARG A 195 -8.29 20.60 -4.05
N PHE A 196 -7.73 19.69 -4.83
CA PHE A 196 -6.34 19.73 -5.29
C PHE A 196 -6.22 19.57 -6.81
N PRO A 197 -6.85 20.45 -7.61
CA PRO A 197 -6.82 20.33 -9.06
C PRO A 197 -5.38 20.38 -9.60
N GLY A 198 -5.06 19.47 -10.50
CA GLY A 198 -3.73 19.34 -11.08
C GLY A 198 -2.83 18.36 -10.32
N CYS A 199 -3.30 17.73 -9.23
CA CYS A 199 -2.53 16.71 -8.53
C CYS A 199 -2.44 15.39 -9.31
N ASP A 200 -1.43 14.60 -8.96
CA ASP A 200 -1.27 13.23 -9.45
C ASP A 200 -1.85 12.22 -8.43
N LEU A 201 -2.44 11.14 -8.94
CA LEU A 201 -2.87 9.98 -8.16
C LEU A 201 -2.24 8.71 -8.73
N VAL A 202 -1.44 8.02 -7.93
CA VAL A 202 -0.92 6.69 -8.25
C VAL A 202 -1.53 5.66 -7.31
N CYS A 203 -2.25 4.70 -7.84
CA CYS A 203 -2.96 3.73 -7.03
C CYS A 203 -2.80 2.30 -7.55
N GLU A 204 -2.85 1.35 -6.63
CA GLU A 204 -2.93 -0.07 -6.93
C GLU A 204 -4.38 -0.48 -7.10
N VAL A 205 -4.64 -1.26 -8.13
CA VAL A 205 -5.97 -1.73 -8.48
C VAL A 205 -5.98 -3.22 -8.80
N GLU A 206 -7.12 -3.87 -8.55
CA GLU A 206 -7.39 -5.25 -8.90
C GLU A 206 -8.21 -5.34 -10.19
N ASN A 207 -8.06 -6.44 -10.93
CA ASN A 207 -8.91 -6.69 -12.07
C ASN A 207 -10.31 -7.14 -11.62
N MET A 208 -11.35 -6.56 -12.21
CA MET A 208 -12.73 -6.95 -11.93
C MET A 208 -12.97 -8.46 -12.11
N PHE A 209 -12.20 -9.12 -12.97
CA PHE A 209 -12.25 -10.57 -13.10
C PHE A 209 -11.81 -11.27 -11.81
N VAL A 210 -10.71 -10.81 -11.17
CA VAL A 210 -10.21 -11.35 -9.90
C VAL A 210 -11.26 -11.15 -8.82
N ILE A 211 -11.82 -9.95 -8.72
CA ILE A 211 -12.89 -9.63 -7.77
C ILE A 211 -14.08 -10.59 -7.96
N ASN A 212 -14.53 -10.80 -9.19
CA ASN A 212 -15.64 -11.72 -9.47
C ASN A 212 -15.32 -13.18 -9.13
N VAL A 213 -14.07 -13.62 -9.24
CA VAL A 213 -13.65 -14.95 -8.78
C VAL A 213 -13.68 -15.03 -7.25
N LEU A 214 -13.22 -13.99 -6.54
CA LEU A 214 -13.19 -13.93 -5.08
C LEU A 214 -14.58 -13.78 -4.44
N LYS A 215 -15.60 -13.29 -5.17
CA LYS A 215 -17.00 -13.33 -4.72
C LYS A 215 -17.51 -14.76 -4.49
N LYS A 216 -16.91 -15.78 -5.13
CA LYS A 216 -17.27 -17.18 -4.90
C LYS A 216 -16.61 -17.65 -3.58
N GLU A 217 -17.43 -18.10 -2.64
CA GLU A 217 -17.03 -18.47 -1.27
C GLU A 217 -15.80 -19.40 -1.21
N ARG A 218 -15.75 -20.42 -2.07
CA ARG A 218 -14.61 -21.34 -2.15
C ARG A 218 -13.28 -20.64 -2.41
N TRP A 219 -13.25 -19.66 -3.34
CA TRP A 219 -12.04 -18.94 -3.70
C TRP A 219 -11.70 -17.87 -2.67
N ARG A 220 -12.72 -17.22 -2.10
CA ARG A 220 -12.56 -16.27 -1.01
C ARG A 220 -11.94 -16.94 0.22
N LYS A 221 -12.50 -18.07 0.69
CA LYS A 221 -11.94 -18.83 1.81
C LYS A 221 -10.51 -19.28 1.55
N LYS A 222 -10.23 -19.75 0.32
CA LYS A 222 -8.87 -20.12 -0.06
C LYS A 222 -7.92 -18.93 -0.02
N PHE A 223 -8.32 -17.78 -0.56
CA PHE A 223 -7.55 -16.54 -0.52
C PHE A 223 -7.27 -16.11 0.92
N GLN A 224 -8.31 -16.04 1.76
CA GLN A 224 -8.17 -15.70 3.19
C GLN A 224 -7.21 -16.65 3.90
N GLN A 225 -7.31 -17.96 3.66
CA GLN A 225 -6.41 -18.96 4.24
C GLN A 225 -4.97 -18.83 3.73
N ASP A 226 -4.80 -18.60 2.43
CA ASP A 226 -3.50 -18.49 1.79
C ASP A 226 -2.72 -17.26 2.27
N TYR A 227 -3.41 -16.17 2.53
CA TYR A 227 -2.82 -14.89 2.94
C TYR A 227 -2.98 -14.59 4.44
N HIS A 228 -3.55 -15.54 5.22
CA HIS A 228 -3.83 -15.37 6.66
C HIS A 228 -4.69 -14.17 7.00
N LEU A 229 -5.63 -13.87 6.15
CA LEU A 229 -6.57 -12.78 6.34
C LEU A 229 -7.73 -13.25 7.21
N GLY A 230 -8.26 -12.34 8.01
CA GLY A 230 -9.49 -12.58 8.78
C GLY A 230 -10.67 -12.90 7.88
N PRO A 231 -11.75 -13.50 8.43
CA PRO A 231 -12.92 -13.90 7.68
C PRO A 231 -13.66 -12.71 7.02
N ASP A 232 -13.52 -11.53 7.61
CA ASP A 232 -14.18 -10.31 7.15
C ASP A 232 -13.37 -9.53 6.11
N VAL A 233 -12.09 -9.90 5.91
CA VAL A 233 -11.25 -9.27 4.89
C VAL A 233 -11.60 -9.83 3.52
N THR A 234 -12.26 -9.00 2.72
CA THR A 234 -12.67 -9.33 1.35
C THR A 234 -12.25 -8.22 0.40
N MET A 235 -12.02 -8.57 -0.86
CA MET A 235 -11.78 -7.59 -1.91
C MET A 235 -13.10 -7.30 -2.63
N HIS A 236 -13.41 -6.01 -2.79
CA HIS A 236 -14.68 -5.54 -3.36
C HIS A 236 -14.48 -4.75 -4.64
N PHE A 237 -13.43 -3.93 -4.70
CA PHE A 237 -13.18 -3.02 -5.79
C PHE A 237 -12.17 -3.59 -6.79
N GLY A 238 -12.48 -3.40 -8.06
CA GLY A 238 -11.60 -3.67 -9.18
C GLY A 238 -12.07 -2.95 -10.43
N ILE A 239 -11.16 -2.75 -11.36
CA ILE A 239 -11.42 -2.10 -12.65
C ILE A 239 -11.14 -3.07 -13.81
N ARG A 240 -11.61 -2.74 -15.00
CA ARG A 240 -11.41 -3.53 -16.22
C ARG A 240 -10.24 -3.00 -17.05
N ASP A 241 -10.12 -1.68 -17.06
CA ASP A 241 -9.10 -0.95 -17.81
C ASP A 241 -8.55 0.22 -17.01
N GLY A 242 -7.30 0.61 -17.25
CA GLY A 242 -6.68 1.75 -16.59
C GLY A 242 -7.40 3.08 -16.82
N LYS A 243 -8.29 3.18 -17.82
CA LYS A 243 -9.09 4.38 -18.09
C LYS A 243 -10.43 4.42 -17.37
N ASP A 244 -10.78 3.41 -16.58
CA ASP A 244 -12.11 3.33 -15.97
C ASP A 244 -12.41 4.53 -15.07
N PHE A 245 -11.40 5.12 -14.41
CA PHE A 245 -11.61 6.32 -13.58
C PHE A 245 -11.98 7.57 -14.39
N GLU A 246 -11.60 7.65 -15.68
CA GLU A 246 -11.99 8.76 -16.55
C GLU A 246 -13.52 8.89 -16.70
N HIS A 247 -14.26 7.78 -16.48
CA HIS A 247 -15.72 7.79 -16.51
C HIS A 247 -16.38 8.36 -15.25
N TRP A 248 -15.61 8.57 -14.16
CA TRP A 248 -16.15 9.09 -12.91
C TRP A 248 -16.36 10.60 -12.91
N GLY A 249 -15.56 11.34 -13.70
CA GLY A 249 -15.65 12.79 -13.78
C GLY A 249 -14.80 13.37 -14.89
N GLN A 250 -15.20 14.54 -15.38
CA GLN A 250 -14.35 15.30 -16.29
C GLN A 250 -13.05 15.70 -15.58
N GLY A 251 -11.95 15.82 -16.33
CA GLY A 251 -10.65 16.20 -15.78
C GLY A 251 -9.84 15.08 -15.14
N ILE A 252 -10.39 13.89 -14.94
CA ILE A 252 -9.59 12.71 -14.59
C ILE A 252 -8.93 12.21 -15.86
N ARG A 253 -7.60 12.21 -15.90
CA ARG A 253 -6.82 11.82 -17.07
C ARG A 253 -5.91 10.65 -16.73
N PHE A 254 -6.09 9.54 -17.41
CA PHE A 254 -5.15 8.41 -17.39
C PHE A 254 -3.82 8.84 -17.99
N LEU A 255 -2.72 8.58 -17.29
CA LEU A 255 -1.36 8.88 -17.74
C LEU A 255 -0.58 7.62 -18.10
N ASP A 256 -0.56 6.65 -17.18
CA ASP A 256 0.30 5.48 -17.26
C ASP A 256 -0.26 4.32 -16.43
N GLU A 257 0.16 3.11 -16.78
CA GLU A 257 -0.08 1.92 -15.99
C GLU A 257 1.14 1.01 -15.99
N TRP A 258 1.32 0.24 -14.93
CA TRP A 258 2.44 -0.66 -14.82
C TRP A 258 2.04 -1.96 -14.14
N THR A 259 2.54 -3.08 -14.66
CA THR A 259 2.38 -4.42 -14.10
C THR A 259 3.72 -4.94 -13.57
N ILE A 260 3.68 -5.87 -12.63
CA ILE A 260 4.90 -6.48 -12.06
C ILE A 260 5.77 -7.21 -13.10
N PHE A 261 5.23 -7.46 -14.29
CA PHE A 261 5.93 -8.16 -15.37
C PHE A 261 6.69 -7.22 -16.30
N ASP A 262 6.46 -5.90 -16.23
CA ASP A 262 7.03 -4.93 -17.15
C ASP A 262 8.54 -4.73 -16.93
N ASP A 263 9.01 -4.91 -15.70
CA ASP A 263 10.45 -4.86 -15.37
C ASP A 263 11.18 -6.18 -15.70
N HIS A 264 10.50 -7.22 -16.17
CA HIS A 264 11.06 -8.55 -16.48
C HIS A 264 11.93 -9.13 -15.35
N GLU A 265 11.53 -8.94 -14.10
CA GLU A 265 12.32 -9.30 -12.93
C GLU A 265 12.56 -10.81 -12.86
N LYS A 266 13.85 -11.20 -12.91
CA LYS A 266 14.27 -12.61 -12.93
C LYS A 266 13.87 -13.39 -11.67
N LYS A 267 13.75 -12.72 -10.52
CA LYS A 267 13.33 -13.35 -9.26
C LYS A 267 11.90 -13.87 -9.31
N LEU A 268 11.03 -13.36 -10.20
CA LEU A 268 9.67 -13.91 -10.43
C LEU A 268 9.74 -15.33 -11.01
N GLY A 269 10.80 -15.68 -11.75
CA GLY A 269 10.98 -17.01 -12.34
C GLY A 269 9.82 -17.41 -13.24
N TRP A 270 9.21 -18.60 -13.02
CA TRP A 270 8.09 -19.11 -13.82
C TRP A 270 6.86 -18.19 -13.86
N MET A 271 6.67 -17.32 -12.86
CA MET A 271 5.55 -16.36 -12.89
C MET A 271 5.64 -15.39 -14.07
N ASN A 272 6.83 -15.16 -14.65
CA ASN A 272 6.97 -14.34 -15.85
C ASN A 272 6.19 -14.90 -17.06
N LEU A 273 5.81 -16.17 -17.05
CA LEU A 273 4.93 -16.76 -18.07
C LEU A 273 3.52 -16.13 -18.07
N PHE A 274 3.08 -15.58 -16.94
CA PHE A 274 1.79 -14.88 -16.86
C PHE A 274 1.78 -13.54 -17.61
N ALA A 275 2.96 -12.99 -17.94
CA ALA A 275 3.07 -11.81 -18.79
C ALA A 275 2.44 -12.01 -20.18
N CYS A 276 2.40 -13.26 -20.69
CA CYS A 276 1.83 -13.57 -21.99
C CYS A 276 0.29 -13.52 -22.02
N SER A 277 -0.37 -13.54 -20.87
CA SER A 277 -1.83 -13.48 -20.76
C SER A 277 -2.29 -12.09 -20.36
N LYS A 278 -3.02 -11.38 -21.22
CA LYS A 278 -3.56 -10.04 -20.89
C LYS A 278 -4.33 -10.00 -19.56
N ARG A 279 -5.10 -11.05 -19.24
CA ARG A 279 -5.88 -11.13 -18.00
C ARG A 279 -5.01 -11.37 -16.76
N LEU A 280 -4.03 -12.30 -16.86
CA LEU A 280 -3.17 -12.64 -15.73
C LEU A 280 -2.12 -11.54 -15.48
N ARG A 281 -1.63 -10.90 -16.54
CA ARG A 281 -0.70 -9.78 -16.44
C ARG A 281 -1.29 -8.62 -15.65
N LYS A 282 -2.57 -8.30 -15.87
CA LYS A 282 -3.31 -7.25 -15.17
C LYS A 282 -4.21 -7.82 -14.07
N ALA A 283 -3.85 -8.92 -13.40
CA ALA A 283 -4.62 -9.40 -12.26
C ALA A 283 -4.64 -8.36 -11.13
N GLN A 284 -3.51 -7.72 -10.90
CA GLN A 284 -3.27 -6.60 -10.01
C GLN A 284 -2.19 -5.72 -10.64
N TRP A 285 -2.41 -4.41 -10.69
CA TRP A 285 -1.46 -3.49 -11.31
C TRP A 285 -1.55 -2.08 -10.73
N ILE A 286 -0.64 -1.21 -11.11
CA ILE A 286 -0.58 0.19 -10.68
C ILE A 286 -1.05 1.06 -11.83
N VAL A 287 -1.86 2.08 -11.51
CA VAL A 287 -2.38 3.06 -12.46
C VAL A 287 -2.03 4.46 -11.97
N HIS A 288 -1.67 5.33 -12.90
CA HIS A 288 -1.33 6.72 -12.65
C HIS A 288 -2.31 7.64 -13.38
N TYR A 289 -2.92 8.54 -12.63
CA TYR A 289 -3.85 9.55 -13.12
C TYR A 289 -3.37 10.95 -12.77
N GLN A 290 -3.76 11.91 -13.59
CA GLN A 290 -3.74 13.33 -13.26
C GLN A 290 -5.19 13.80 -13.05
N LEU A 291 -5.43 14.49 -11.94
CA LEU A 291 -6.75 15.00 -11.56
C LEU A 291 -6.78 16.51 -11.82
N GLN A 292 -7.29 16.90 -12.96
CA GLN A 292 -7.37 18.32 -13.39
C GLN A 292 -8.66 18.97 -12.86
N SER A 293 -8.71 20.31 -12.88
CA SER A 293 -9.96 21.04 -12.60
C SER A 293 -11.08 20.62 -13.55
N LEU A 294 -12.31 20.66 -13.03
CA LEU A 294 -13.52 20.52 -13.83
C LEU A 294 -13.71 21.67 -14.78
#